data_3f2475777041ca8a3979187e00354b62
#
_entry.id   3f2475777041ca8a3979187e00354b62
#
_cell.length_a   1.000
_cell.length_b   1.000
_cell.length_c   1.000
_cell.angle_alpha   90.00
_cell.angle_beta   90.00
_cell.angle_gamma   90.00
#
_symmetry.space_group_name_H-M   'P 1'
#
loop_
_entity.id
_entity.type
_entity.pdbx_description
1 polymer ?
#
loop_
_entity_poly.entity_id
_entity_poly.type
_entity_poly.pdbx_seq_one_letter_code
_entity_poly.pdbx_strand_id
1 'polypeptide(L)'
;MTTLTVNTTDYRDQIQRCAQTMALGCAEDVRPFLANGMTVEQVKLFTDGNLDKRFEKILDQVDLLKAAFGNLSELVDEYILEVPLAAYDTGSSDGDRFLRWLKLTHVTTLEQQDHIACQLARHEVENVARKNRLGHVRFQELRSMTDRLTAELSTNPKLRIHLNPIRTWGTFQTNVLLDADATAPVDVLFFANGQQIRTSVFEDAGKYFVETLASHGPFTLTDWMRLDRSISRSDLIEFCLDAAEMGLVAFG
;
A
#
# COMPACT_ATOMS: atom_id res chain seq x y z
N MET A 1 -7.14 -28.73 -48.46
CA MET A 1 -6.74 -27.63 -47.56
C MET A 1 -7.24 -28.02 -46.18
N THR A 2 -6.38 -28.53 -45.32
CA THR A 2 -6.72 -28.97 -43.97
C THR A 2 -6.48 -27.75 -43.05
N THR A 3 -7.53 -27.10 -42.62
CA THR A 3 -7.49 -26.01 -41.65
C THR A 3 -7.10 -26.61 -40.30
N LEU A 4 -5.86 -26.41 -39.86
CA LEU A 4 -5.41 -26.67 -38.49
C LEU A 4 -6.14 -25.71 -37.58
N THR A 5 -7.20 -26.17 -36.94
CA THR A 5 -7.81 -25.49 -35.77
C THR A 5 -6.82 -25.57 -34.64
N VAL A 6 -5.99 -24.55 -34.47
CA VAL A 6 -5.16 -24.38 -33.25
C VAL A 6 -6.11 -24.18 -32.08
N ASN A 7 -6.09 -25.12 -31.15
CA ASN A 7 -6.86 -25.03 -29.91
C ASN A 7 -6.29 -23.85 -29.09
N THR A 8 -7.03 -22.76 -29.01
CA THR A 8 -6.59 -21.51 -28.34
C THR A 8 -6.27 -21.71 -26.86
N THR A 9 -6.85 -22.70 -26.22
CA THR A 9 -6.57 -23.09 -24.82
C THR A 9 -5.17 -23.69 -24.70
N ASP A 10 -4.80 -24.59 -25.62
CA ASP A 10 -3.48 -25.24 -25.64
C ASP A 10 -2.34 -24.22 -25.91
N TYR A 11 -2.57 -23.25 -26.79
CA TYR A 11 -1.59 -22.17 -27.05
C TYR A 11 -1.38 -21.25 -25.84
N ARG A 12 -2.44 -20.92 -25.10
CA ARG A 12 -2.36 -20.13 -23.85
C ARG A 12 -1.56 -20.86 -22.78
N ASP A 13 -1.85 -22.15 -22.58
CA ASP A 13 -1.18 -22.99 -21.59
C ASP A 13 0.31 -23.15 -21.92
N GLN A 14 0.65 -23.26 -23.20
CA GLN A 14 2.03 -23.32 -23.68
C GLN A 14 2.79 -22.00 -23.41
N ILE A 15 2.19 -20.84 -23.72
CA ILE A 15 2.79 -19.53 -23.41
C ILE A 15 2.98 -19.36 -21.91
N GLN A 16 1.99 -19.75 -21.11
CA GLN A 16 2.05 -19.63 -19.67
C GLN A 16 3.16 -20.53 -19.08
N ARG A 17 3.29 -21.78 -19.55
CA ARG A 17 4.40 -22.66 -19.16
C ARG A 17 5.75 -22.08 -19.55
N CYS A 18 5.88 -21.62 -20.78
CA CYS A 18 7.12 -20.98 -21.24
C CYS A 18 7.48 -19.77 -20.36
N ALA A 19 6.53 -18.90 -20.07
CA ALA A 19 6.74 -17.73 -19.23
C ALA A 19 7.12 -18.11 -17.79
N GLN A 20 6.46 -19.13 -17.22
CA GLN A 20 6.80 -19.67 -15.90
C GLN A 20 8.20 -20.30 -15.86
N THR A 21 8.54 -21.10 -16.85
CA THR A 21 9.86 -21.74 -16.97
C THR A 21 10.97 -20.69 -17.11
N MET A 22 10.74 -19.65 -17.91
CA MET A 22 11.66 -18.52 -18.04
C MET A 22 11.77 -17.71 -16.75
N ALA A 23 10.67 -17.56 -16.00
CA ALA A 23 10.66 -16.82 -14.73
C ALA A 23 11.36 -17.58 -13.57
N LEU A 24 11.41 -18.91 -13.65
CA LEU A 24 12.04 -19.78 -12.65
C LEU A 24 13.50 -20.14 -12.98
N GLY A 25 14.05 -19.66 -14.12
CA GLY A 25 15.42 -19.98 -14.53
C GLY A 25 15.64 -21.40 -15.05
N CYS A 26 14.57 -22.21 -15.24
CA CYS A 26 14.65 -23.58 -15.75
C CYS A 26 14.80 -23.60 -17.28
N ALA A 27 15.89 -23.01 -17.80
CA ALA A 27 16.09 -22.80 -19.24
C ALA A 27 16.04 -24.10 -20.07
N GLU A 28 16.37 -25.24 -19.47
CA GLU A 28 16.32 -26.56 -20.17
C GLU A 28 14.89 -26.94 -20.59
N ASP A 29 13.88 -26.60 -19.81
CA ASP A 29 12.48 -26.93 -20.08
C ASP A 29 11.85 -26.04 -21.14
N VAL A 30 12.58 -25.00 -21.58
CA VAL A 30 12.14 -24.08 -22.64
C VAL A 30 12.47 -24.61 -24.04
N ARG A 31 13.33 -25.62 -24.18
CA ARG A 31 13.77 -26.18 -25.48
C ARG A 31 12.64 -26.40 -26.48
N PRO A 32 11.46 -26.93 -26.09
CA PRO A 32 10.36 -27.15 -27.01
C PRO A 32 9.75 -25.87 -27.59
N PHE A 33 10.01 -24.73 -26.96
CA PHE A 33 9.42 -23.43 -27.30
C PHE A 33 10.41 -22.46 -27.95
N LEU A 34 11.68 -22.87 -28.13
CA LEU A 34 12.69 -22.03 -28.74
C LEU A 34 12.37 -21.77 -30.22
N ALA A 35 12.35 -20.50 -30.59
CA ALA A 35 12.29 -20.10 -31.99
C ALA A 35 13.59 -20.48 -32.71
N ASN A 36 13.53 -20.64 -34.03
CA ASN A 36 14.70 -20.95 -34.84
C ASN A 36 15.83 -19.92 -34.59
N GLY A 37 16.99 -20.42 -34.19
CA GLY A 37 18.19 -19.62 -33.91
C GLY A 37 18.39 -19.16 -32.48
N MET A 38 17.44 -19.44 -31.59
CA MET A 38 17.61 -19.20 -30.13
C MET A 38 18.33 -20.39 -29.49
N THR A 39 19.31 -20.12 -28.62
CA THR A 39 20.01 -21.15 -27.84
C THR A 39 19.54 -21.18 -26.38
N VAL A 40 19.74 -22.32 -25.71
CA VAL A 40 19.43 -22.46 -24.27
C VAL A 40 20.22 -21.44 -23.45
N GLU A 41 21.48 -21.17 -23.83
CA GLU A 41 22.33 -20.19 -23.16
C GLU A 41 21.78 -18.77 -23.27
N GLN A 42 21.20 -18.40 -24.42
CA GLN A 42 20.57 -17.09 -24.58
C GLN A 42 19.31 -16.97 -23.70
N VAL A 43 18.52 -18.04 -23.63
CA VAL A 43 17.36 -18.07 -22.72
C VAL A 43 17.79 -17.98 -21.27
N LYS A 44 18.86 -18.70 -20.89
CA LYS A 44 19.40 -18.64 -19.53
C LYS A 44 19.85 -17.24 -19.14
N LEU A 45 20.62 -16.56 -19.99
CA LEU A 45 21.02 -15.17 -19.76
C LEU A 45 19.82 -14.23 -19.58
N PHE A 46 18.76 -14.44 -20.37
CA PHE A 46 17.52 -13.65 -20.24
C PHE A 46 16.77 -13.95 -18.95
N THR A 47 16.67 -15.23 -18.56
CA THR A 47 16.00 -15.62 -17.31
C THR A 47 16.77 -15.15 -16.08
N ASP A 48 18.09 -15.33 -16.05
CA ASP A 48 18.93 -14.86 -14.95
C ASP A 48 18.80 -13.34 -14.80
N GLY A 49 18.89 -12.57 -15.88
CA GLY A 49 18.70 -11.12 -15.83
C GLY A 49 17.26 -10.68 -15.42
N ASN A 50 16.23 -11.50 -15.63
CA ASN A 50 14.88 -11.24 -15.14
C ASN A 50 14.76 -11.55 -13.64
N LEU A 51 15.40 -12.61 -13.15
CA LEU A 51 15.43 -12.97 -11.73
C LEU A 51 16.19 -11.91 -10.93
N ASP A 52 17.34 -11.44 -11.43
CA ASP A 52 18.11 -10.35 -10.82
C ASP A 52 17.26 -9.07 -10.69
N LYS A 53 16.58 -8.67 -11.76
CA LYS A 53 15.69 -7.52 -11.74
C LYS A 53 14.49 -7.69 -10.79
N ARG A 54 13.96 -8.91 -10.70
CA ARG A 54 12.89 -9.24 -9.76
C ARG A 54 13.38 -9.10 -8.32
N PHE A 55 14.55 -9.63 -8.03
CA PHE A 55 15.23 -9.55 -6.75
C PHE A 55 15.45 -8.09 -6.32
N GLU A 56 16.12 -7.29 -7.15
CA GLU A 56 16.35 -5.86 -6.90
C GLU A 56 15.04 -5.11 -6.65
N LYS A 57 14.04 -5.33 -7.50
CA LYS A 57 12.75 -4.67 -7.38
C LYS A 57 11.99 -5.02 -6.09
N ILE A 58 12.09 -6.26 -5.61
CA ILE A 58 11.49 -6.63 -4.32
C ILE A 58 12.24 -5.94 -3.20
N LEU A 59 13.57 -5.98 -3.18
CA LEU A 59 14.38 -5.31 -2.15
C LEU A 59 14.11 -3.80 -2.06
N ASP A 60 13.95 -3.13 -3.21
CA ASP A 60 13.60 -1.70 -3.26
C ASP A 60 12.21 -1.42 -2.67
N GLN A 61 11.26 -2.35 -2.84
CA GLN A 61 9.90 -2.20 -2.34
C GLN A 61 9.75 -2.50 -0.84
N VAL A 62 10.74 -3.17 -0.23
CA VAL A 62 10.66 -3.63 1.17
C VAL A 62 11.84 -3.15 2.03
N ASP A 63 12.37 -1.98 1.71
CA ASP A 63 13.57 -1.40 2.34
C ASP A 63 13.47 -1.24 3.86
N LEU A 64 12.29 -0.96 4.38
CA LEU A 64 12.03 -0.83 5.83
C LEU A 64 12.22 -2.14 6.59
N LEU A 65 12.17 -3.29 5.92
CA LEU A 65 12.37 -4.59 6.57
C LEU A 65 13.84 -4.87 6.93
N LYS A 66 14.79 -4.14 6.36
CA LYS A 66 16.22 -4.30 6.65
C LYS A 66 16.57 -4.16 8.13
N ALA A 67 15.78 -3.36 8.86
CA ALA A 67 15.96 -3.17 10.29
C ALA A 67 15.55 -4.41 11.12
N ALA A 68 14.52 -5.15 10.67
CA ALA A 68 13.96 -6.28 11.41
C ALA A 68 14.44 -7.66 10.91
N PHE A 69 14.99 -7.73 9.69
CA PHE A 69 15.43 -8.97 9.05
C PHE A 69 16.87 -8.83 8.55
N GLY A 70 17.83 -9.34 9.35
CA GLY A 70 19.26 -9.27 9.02
C GLY A 70 19.65 -10.06 7.76
N ASN A 71 18.83 -11.05 7.36
CA ASN A 71 19.03 -11.92 6.20
C ASN A 71 18.00 -11.66 5.08
N LEU A 72 17.52 -10.41 4.93
CA LEU A 72 16.44 -10.07 3.99
C LEU A 72 16.72 -10.51 2.55
N SER A 73 17.98 -10.42 2.09
CA SER A 73 18.36 -10.83 0.73
C SER A 73 18.18 -12.35 0.53
N GLU A 74 18.58 -13.16 1.53
CA GLU A 74 18.39 -14.62 1.47
C GLU A 74 16.90 -15.00 1.44
N LEU A 75 16.05 -14.27 2.19
CA LEU A 75 14.61 -14.46 2.20
C LEU A 75 13.96 -14.08 0.87
N VAL A 76 14.48 -13.08 0.18
CA VAL A 76 14.01 -12.71 -1.16
C VAL A 76 14.40 -13.78 -2.18
N ASP A 77 15.60 -14.33 -2.11
CA ASP A 77 16.04 -15.44 -2.96
C ASP A 77 15.17 -16.67 -2.75
N GLU A 78 14.90 -17.05 -1.49
CA GLU A 78 14.02 -18.17 -1.14
C GLU A 78 12.61 -17.96 -1.70
N TYR A 79 12.03 -16.76 -1.51
CA TYR A 79 10.73 -16.41 -2.06
C TYR A 79 10.68 -16.53 -3.58
N ILE A 80 11.70 -16.05 -4.28
CA ILE A 80 11.76 -16.09 -5.76
C ILE A 80 11.75 -17.54 -6.26
N LEU A 81 12.42 -18.44 -5.55
CA LEU A 81 12.46 -19.86 -5.89
C LEU A 81 11.13 -20.58 -5.60
N GLU A 82 10.45 -20.20 -4.50
CA GLU A 82 9.20 -20.85 -4.10
C GLU A 82 7.96 -20.29 -4.80
N VAL A 83 7.94 -18.98 -5.06
CA VAL A 83 6.75 -18.28 -5.56
C VAL A 83 6.97 -17.77 -6.98
N PRO A 84 6.42 -18.47 -7.99
CA PRO A 84 6.52 -18.04 -9.38
C PRO A 84 5.98 -16.64 -9.61
N LEU A 85 6.58 -15.91 -10.56
CA LEU A 85 6.04 -14.62 -10.99
C LEU A 85 4.65 -14.81 -11.57
N ALA A 86 3.63 -14.23 -10.94
CA ALA A 86 2.27 -14.23 -11.46
C ALA A 86 2.17 -13.20 -12.59
N ALA A 87 2.36 -13.64 -13.82
CA ALA A 87 2.39 -12.79 -15.01
C ALA A 87 1.09 -11.97 -15.24
N TYR A 88 -0.02 -12.38 -14.59
CA TYR A 88 -1.35 -11.80 -14.80
C TYR A 88 -2.01 -11.23 -13.53
N ASP A 89 -1.32 -11.25 -12.39
CA ASP A 89 -1.84 -10.62 -11.17
C ASP A 89 -1.53 -9.12 -11.18
N THR A 90 -2.48 -8.33 -11.66
CA THR A 90 -2.39 -6.86 -11.65
C THR A 90 -2.87 -6.25 -10.33
N GLY A 91 -3.40 -7.05 -9.42
CA GLY A 91 -4.01 -6.59 -8.17
C GLY A 91 -3.01 -6.35 -7.04
N SER A 92 -1.83 -6.98 -7.09
CA SER A 92 -0.83 -6.98 -6.02
C SER A 92 0.57 -6.91 -6.60
N SER A 93 1.43 -6.08 -6.03
CA SER A 93 2.85 -6.02 -6.42
C SER A 93 3.58 -7.29 -5.98
N ASP A 94 4.75 -7.56 -6.57
CA ASP A 94 5.57 -8.70 -6.16
C ASP A 94 6.11 -8.50 -4.73
N GLY A 95 6.40 -7.25 -4.36
CA GLY A 95 6.72 -6.89 -2.98
C GLY A 95 5.57 -7.15 -1.99
N ASP A 96 4.31 -6.85 -2.36
CA ASP A 96 3.16 -7.18 -1.49
C ASP A 96 3.00 -8.68 -1.30
N ARG A 97 3.26 -9.47 -2.34
CA ARG A 97 3.21 -10.94 -2.26
C ARG A 97 4.34 -11.49 -1.40
N PHE A 98 5.54 -10.95 -1.56
CA PHE A 98 6.68 -11.27 -0.70
C PHE A 98 6.36 -10.97 0.78
N LEU A 99 5.81 -9.79 1.09
CA LEU A 99 5.44 -9.43 2.45
C LEU A 99 4.42 -10.40 3.07
N ARG A 100 3.43 -10.84 2.29
CA ARG A 100 2.44 -11.83 2.74
C ARG A 100 3.06 -13.20 2.94
N TRP A 101 3.91 -13.64 2.02
CA TRP A 101 4.66 -14.90 2.14
C TRP A 101 5.55 -14.85 3.39
N LEU A 102 6.33 -13.79 3.56
CA LEU A 102 7.21 -13.60 4.71
C LEU A 102 6.44 -13.64 6.04
N LYS A 103 5.27 -12.99 6.08
CA LYS A 103 4.39 -12.99 7.26
C LYS A 103 3.93 -14.40 7.65
N LEU A 104 3.72 -15.27 6.69
CA LEU A 104 3.21 -16.63 6.91
C LEU A 104 4.32 -17.63 7.24
N THR A 105 5.53 -17.41 6.77
CA THR A 105 6.60 -18.43 6.79
C THR A 105 7.74 -18.12 7.76
N HIS A 106 8.13 -16.85 7.93
CA HIS A 106 9.38 -16.48 8.61
C HIS A 106 9.23 -15.52 9.80
N VAL A 107 8.02 -15.04 10.09
CA VAL A 107 7.81 -14.12 11.21
C VAL A 107 7.86 -14.87 12.53
N THR A 108 8.76 -14.44 13.41
CA THR A 108 8.95 -15.03 14.74
C THR A 108 8.72 -14.05 15.88
N THR A 109 8.73 -12.74 15.62
CA THR A 109 8.58 -11.70 16.64
C THR A 109 7.47 -10.71 16.29
N LEU A 110 6.92 -10.04 17.31
CA LEU A 110 5.92 -8.98 17.12
C LEU A 110 6.51 -7.77 16.40
N GLU A 111 7.78 -7.45 16.64
CA GLU A 111 8.50 -6.39 15.94
C GLU A 111 8.56 -6.65 14.42
N GLN A 112 8.89 -7.89 14.01
CA GLN A 112 8.87 -8.27 12.61
C GLN A 112 7.47 -8.14 11.99
N GLN A 113 6.41 -8.49 12.76
CA GLN A 113 5.02 -8.28 12.32
C GLN A 113 4.73 -6.80 12.07
N ASP A 114 5.17 -5.92 12.96
CA ASP A 114 4.95 -4.48 12.84
C ASP A 114 5.70 -3.87 11.65
N HIS A 115 6.94 -4.28 11.39
CA HIS A 115 7.67 -3.86 10.20
C HIS A 115 6.95 -4.26 8.90
N ILE A 116 6.43 -5.50 8.83
CA ILE A 116 5.64 -5.96 7.68
C ILE A 116 4.32 -5.17 7.59
N ALA A 117 3.62 -4.96 8.70
CA ALA A 117 2.37 -4.20 8.73
C ALA A 117 2.59 -2.75 8.25
N CYS A 118 3.68 -2.11 8.69
CA CYS A 118 4.09 -0.79 8.26
C CYS A 118 4.32 -0.74 6.74
N GLN A 119 5.09 -1.66 6.21
CA GLN A 119 5.39 -1.70 4.77
C GLN A 119 4.12 -1.96 3.93
N LEU A 120 3.25 -2.89 4.36
CA LEU A 120 1.97 -3.16 3.70
C LEU A 120 1.05 -1.94 3.72
N ALA A 121 0.97 -1.23 4.85
CA ALA A 121 0.17 0.00 4.95
C ALA A 121 0.68 1.10 4.00
N ARG A 122 1.99 1.27 3.88
CA ARG A 122 2.60 2.22 2.93
C ARG A 122 2.26 1.86 1.49
N HIS A 123 2.40 0.59 1.10
CA HIS A 123 2.03 0.12 -0.24
C HIS A 123 0.53 0.32 -0.51
N GLU A 124 -0.33 0.11 0.50
CA GLU A 124 -1.77 0.33 0.31
C GLU A 124 -2.09 1.82 0.10
N VAL A 125 -1.45 2.75 0.83
CA VAL A 125 -1.59 4.19 0.56
C VAL A 125 -1.20 4.52 -0.89
N GLU A 126 -0.09 3.98 -1.39
CA GLU A 126 0.34 4.18 -2.78
C GLU A 126 -0.66 3.57 -3.78
N ASN A 127 -1.21 2.39 -3.48
CA ASN A 127 -2.23 1.74 -4.28
C ASN A 127 -3.52 2.56 -4.33
N VAL A 128 -3.98 3.06 -3.17
CA VAL A 128 -5.15 3.93 -3.07
C VAL A 128 -4.91 5.23 -3.84
N ALA A 129 -3.72 5.83 -3.74
CA ALA A 129 -3.36 7.04 -4.49
C ALA A 129 -3.43 6.82 -6.00
N ARG A 130 -2.91 5.69 -6.50
CA ARG A 130 -2.99 5.33 -7.92
C ARG A 130 -4.43 5.13 -8.41
N LYS A 131 -5.26 4.44 -7.61
CA LYS A 131 -6.66 4.15 -7.93
C LYS A 131 -7.55 5.40 -7.82
N ASN A 132 -7.27 6.30 -6.87
CA ASN A 132 -8.08 7.49 -6.58
C ASN A 132 -7.36 8.82 -6.91
N ARG A 133 -6.68 8.86 -8.05
CA ARG A 133 -5.90 10.03 -8.48
C ARG A 133 -6.73 11.33 -8.53
N LEU A 134 -7.95 11.26 -9.02
CA LEU A 134 -8.82 12.44 -9.10
C LEU A 134 -9.25 12.94 -7.72
N GLY A 135 -9.58 12.02 -6.80
CA GLY A 135 -9.89 12.37 -5.41
C GLY A 135 -8.69 13.04 -4.72
N HIS A 136 -7.48 12.53 -4.97
CA HIS A 136 -6.25 13.10 -4.45
C HIS A 136 -6.03 14.54 -4.95
N VAL A 137 -6.14 14.78 -6.25
CA VAL A 137 -5.98 16.14 -6.83
C VAL A 137 -6.98 17.11 -6.22
N ARG A 138 -8.27 16.74 -6.16
CA ARG A 138 -9.31 17.58 -5.53
C ARG A 138 -9.01 17.89 -4.06
N PHE A 139 -8.55 16.91 -3.32
CA PHE A 139 -8.18 17.12 -1.92
C PHE A 139 -6.98 18.08 -1.79
N GLN A 140 -5.98 17.98 -2.65
CA GLN A 140 -4.83 18.90 -2.65
C GLN A 140 -5.25 20.35 -3.00
N GLU A 141 -6.22 20.53 -3.90
CA GLU A 141 -6.81 21.85 -4.19
C GLU A 141 -7.49 22.45 -2.95
N LEU A 142 -8.31 21.67 -2.23
CA LEU A 142 -8.93 22.11 -0.97
C LEU A 142 -7.87 22.44 0.08
N ARG A 143 -6.85 21.58 0.20
CA ARG A 143 -5.76 21.80 1.15
C ARG A 143 -5.02 23.11 0.90
N SER A 144 -4.81 23.49 -0.34
CA SER A 144 -4.14 24.76 -0.67
C SER A 144 -4.90 26.01 -0.18
N MET A 145 -6.19 25.87 0.09
CA MET A 145 -7.06 26.93 0.63
C MET A 145 -7.26 26.82 2.15
N THR A 146 -6.93 25.69 2.74
CA THR A 146 -7.24 25.35 4.14
C THR A 146 -6.69 26.40 5.13
N ASP A 147 -5.44 26.87 4.97
CA ASP A 147 -4.85 27.85 5.87
C ASP A 147 -5.65 29.15 5.95
N ARG A 148 -6.24 29.59 4.82
CA ARG A 148 -7.09 30.78 4.77
C ARG A 148 -8.44 30.55 5.45
N LEU A 149 -8.98 29.34 5.34
CA LEU A 149 -10.30 28.96 5.84
C LEU A 149 -10.28 28.54 7.32
N THR A 150 -9.11 28.25 7.88
CA THR A 150 -8.94 27.83 9.27
C THR A 150 -9.60 28.81 10.26
N ALA A 151 -9.40 30.11 10.07
CA ALA A 151 -10.02 31.15 10.91
C ALA A 151 -11.56 31.18 10.82
N GLU A 152 -12.14 30.67 9.72
CA GLU A 152 -13.56 30.65 9.48
C GLU A 152 -14.23 29.40 10.05
N LEU A 153 -13.49 28.37 10.47
CA LEU A 153 -14.02 27.07 10.89
C LEU A 153 -15.11 27.20 11.97
N SER A 154 -14.91 28.11 12.94
CA SER A 154 -15.85 28.31 14.04
C SER A 154 -17.03 29.20 13.68
N THR A 155 -16.94 30.05 12.66
CA THR A 155 -17.88 31.11 12.33
C THR A 155 -18.70 30.86 11.05
N ASN A 156 -18.13 30.11 10.13
CA ASN A 156 -18.78 29.81 8.83
C ASN A 156 -19.55 28.48 8.90
N PRO A 157 -20.90 28.51 9.03
CA PRO A 157 -21.69 27.28 9.16
C PRO A 157 -21.76 26.45 7.88
N LYS A 158 -21.27 26.96 6.76
CA LYS A 158 -21.29 26.27 5.46
C LYS A 158 -19.96 25.60 5.13
N LEU A 159 -18.92 25.90 5.90
CA LEU A 159 -17.59 25.37 5.68
C LEU A 159 -17.58 23.86 5.91
N ARG A 160 -17.17 23.12 4.91
CA ARG A 160 -17.13 21.65 4.96
C ARG A 160 -15.75 21.14 5.30
N ILE A 161 -15.70 20.07 6.06
CA ILE A 161 -14.50 19.35 6.49
C ILE A 161 -14.41 18.11 5.59
N HIS A 162 -13.32 18.04 4.83
CA HIS A 162 -13.03 16.96 3.89
C HIS A 162 -11.89 16.11 4.43
N LEU A 163 -12.10 14.81 4.53
CA LEU A 163 -11.05 13.87 4.92
C LEU A 163 -10.19 13.50 3.72
N ASN A 164 -8.88 13.36 3.95
CA ASN A 164 -7.93 12.88 2.95
C ASN A 164 -8.38 11.52 2.39
N PRO A 165 -8.64 11.40 1.08
CA PRO A 165 -9.13 10.16 0.48
C PRO A 165 -8.04 9.09 0.35
N ILE A 166 -6.76 9.47 0.51
CA ILE A 166 -5.61 8.58 0.37
C ILE A 166 -5.08 8.25 1.74
N ARG A 167 -5.65 7.23 2.36
CA ARG A 167 -5.30 6.78 3.71
C ARG A 167 -5.61 5.30 3.91
N THR A 168 -4.95 4.71 4.91
CA THR A 168 -5.24 3.35 5.41
C THR A 168 -4.86 3.23 6.87
N TRP A 169 -5.45 2.28 7.59
CA TRP A 169 -5.07 1.92 8.95
C TRP A 169 -4.10 0.75 8.95
N GLY A 170 -3.10 0.81 9.84
CA GLY A 170 -2.28 -0.31 10.24
C GLY A 170 -2.37 -0.51 11.75
N THR A 171 -2.32 -1.76 12.23
CA THR A 171 -2.30 -2.08 13.66
C THR A 171 -0.94 -2.63 14.03
N PHE A 172 -0.27 -2.03 15.01
CA PHE A 172 1.04 -2.44 15.51
C PHE A 172 0.90 -3.11 16.87
N GLN A 173 1.67 -4.16 17.06
CA GLN A 173 1.68 -4.96 18.29
C GLN A 173 2.71 -4.46 19.31
N THR A 174 3.62 -3.58 18.89
CA THR A 174 4.70 -2.99 19.70
C THR A 174 4.81 -1.48 19.46
N ASN A 175 5.63 -0.80 20.27
CA ASN A 175 5.93 0.63 20.10
C ASN A 175 7.24 0.90 19.35
N VAL A 176 7.92 -0.14 18.84
CA VAL A 176 9.28 -0.02 18.25
C VAL A 176 9.32 0.95 17.07
N LEU A 177 8.22 1.03 16.31
CA LEU A 177 8.12 1.93 15.14
C LEU A 177 7.43 3.27 15.46
N LEU A 178 7.11 3.53 16.73
CA LEU A 178 6.36 4.72 17.15
C LEU A 178 7.24 5.63 18.01
N ASP A 179 7.24 6.92 17.71
CA ASP A 179 7.88 7.94 18.54
C ASP A 179 6.99 8.35 19.74
N ALA A 180 6.09 7.47 20.16
CA ALA A 180 5.12 7.75 21.23
C ALA A 180 5.02 6.58 22.19
N ASP A 181 4.88 6.90 23.50
CA ASP A 181 4.53 5.94 24.56
C ASP A 181 3.04 5.57 24.43
N ALA A 182 2.71 4.74 23.47
CA ALA A 182 1.35 4.23 23.29
C ALA A 182 1.24 2.82 23.88
N THR A 183 0.07 2.49 24.42
CA THR A 183 -0.20 1.12 24.90
C THR A 183 -0.52 0.23 23.70
N ALA A 184 0.33 -0.75 23.44
CA ALA A 184 0.12 -1.70 22.33
C ALA A 184 -1.02 -2.69 22.67
N PRO A 185 -1.82 -3.14 21.70
CA PRO A 185 -1.74 -2.82 20.26
C PRO A 185 -2.24 -1.41 19.92
N VAL A 186 -1.62 -0.78 18.90
CA VAL A 186 -1.88 0.60 18.52
C VAL A 186 -2.32 0.67 17.07
N ASP A 187 -3.38 1.42 16.81
CA ASP A 187 -3.81 1.73 15.44
C ASP A 187 -3.12 3.00 14.94
N VAL A 188 -2.47 2.88 13.81
CA VAL A 188 -1.72 3.95 13.15
C VAL A 188 -2.39 4.26 11.82
N LEU A 189 -2.72 5.52 11.60
CA LEU A 189 -3.23 6.00 10.32
C LEU A 189 -2.07 6.40 9.42
N PHE A 190 -2.01 5.81 8.23
CA PHE A 190 -1.11 6.17 7.15
C PHE A 190 -1.89 6.99 6.12
N PHE A 191 -1.36 8.12 5.69
CA PHE A 191 -2.02 8.96 4.69
C PHE A 191 -1.02 9.74 3.83
N ALA A 192 -1.44 10.05 2.60
CA ALA A 192 -0.62 10.83 1.68
C ALA A 192 -0.66 12.32 2.02
N ASN A 193 0.51 12.96 2.13
CA ASN A 193 0.65 14.41 2.24
C ASN A 193 1.65 14.89 1.19
N GLY A 194 1.14 15.37 0.06
CA GLY A 194 1.95 15.64 -1.12
C GLY A 194 2.55 14.35 -1.69
N GLN A 195 3.87 14.30 -1.74
CA GLN A 195 4.62 13.11 -2.19
C GLN A 195 5.09 12.20 -1.04
N GLN A 196 4.75 12.55 0.20
CA GLN A 196 5.15 11.80 1.38
C GLN A 196 3.99 11.02 1.97
N ILE A 197 4.29 9.88 2.56
CA ILE A 197 3.35 9.16 3.41
C ILE A 197 3.65 9.58 4.86
N ARG A 198 2.65 10.14 5.52
CA ARG A 198 2.69 10.46 6.95
C ARG A 198 1.95 9.41 7.75
N THR A 199 2.33 9.30 9.00
CA THR A 199 1.69 8.44 10.00
C THR A 199 1.23 9.27 11.17
N SER A 200 0.12 8.86 11.77
CA SER A 200 -0.36 9.45 13.03
C SER A 200 -1.01 8.37 13.89
N VAL A 201 -0.72 8.42 15.18
CA VAL A 201 -1.41 7.63 16.20
C VAL A 201 -2.56 8.46 16.71
N PHE A 202 -3.72 7.87 16.84
CA PHE A 202 -4.90 8.52 17.42
C PHE A 202 -5.36 7.74 18.65
N GLU A 203 -5.73 8.48 19.69
CA GLU A 203 -6.55 7.95 20.77
C GLU A 203 -7.96 7.60 20.24
N ASP A 204 -8.74 6.86 21.02
CA ASP A 204 -10.07 6.36 20.62
C ASP A 204 -10.99 7.45 20.08
N ALA A 205 -10.98 8.65 20.68
CA ALA A 205 -11.77 9.78 20.23
C ALA A 205 -11.34 10.29 18.84
N GLY A 206 -10.03 10.42 18.61
CA GLY A 206 -9.48 10.84 17.33
C GLY A 206 -9.75 9.83 16.22
N LYS A 207 -9.59 8.53 16.53
CA LYS A 207 -9.94 7.44 15.60
C LYS A 207 -11.42 7.49 15.24
N TYR A 208 -12.31 7.65 16.22
CA TYR A 208 -13.75 7.81 16.01
C TYR A 208 -14.06 8.99 15.08
N PHE A 209 -13.39 10.13 15.24
CA PHE A 209 -13.58 11.29 14.38
C PHE A 209 -13.16 11.00 12.92
N VAL A 210 -12.00 10.36 12.73
CA VAL A 210 -11.55 9.96 11.39
C VAL A 210 -12.54 9.01 10.73
N GLU A 211 -13.02 7.99 11.44
CA GLU A 211 -13.95 6.99 10.91
C GLU A 211 -15.33 7.58 10.62
N THR A 212 -15.77 8.52 11.45
CA THR A 212 -17.03 9.24 11.22
C THR A 212 -16.97 10.08 9.94
N LEU A 213 -15.89 10.84 9.74
CA LEU A 213 -15.65 11.56 8.48
C LEU A 213 -15.53 10.61 7.28
N ALA A 214 -14.89 9.46 7.45
CA ALA A 214 -14.74 8.47 6.41
C ALA A 214 -16.06 7.89 5.93
N SER A 215 -16.98 7.67 6.85
CA SER A 215 -18.25 6.98 6.60
C SER A 215 -19.35 7.92 6.08
N HIS A 216 -19.35 9.17 6.49
CA HIS A 216 -20.47 10.08 6.30
C HIS A 216 -20.08 11.44 5.69
N GLY A 217 -18.77 11.81 5.68
CA GLY A 217 -18.31 13.12 5.22
C GLY A 217 -18.53 13.39 3.72
N PRO A 218 -18.29 14.62 3.26
CA PRO A 218 -17.83 15.77 4.03
C PRO A 218 -18.91 16.43 4.88
N PHE A 219 -18.55 16.93 6.08
CA PHE A 219 -19.47 17.57 7.02
C PHE A 219 -19.19 19.05 7.21
N THR A 220 -20.23 19.83 7.57
CA THR A 220 -20.04 21.05 8.35
C THR A 220 -19.91 20.69 9.84
N LEU A 221 -19.33 21.58 10.67
CA LEU A 221 -19.32 21.37 12.11
C LEU A 221 -20.73 21.14 12.70
N THR A 222 -21.72 21.87 12.17
CA THR A 222 -23.11 21.76 12.61
C THR A 222 -23.70 20.39 12.27
N ASP A 223 -23.43 19.85 11.10
CA ASP A 223 -23.92 18.53 10.71
C ASP A 223 -23.28 17.43 11.56
N TRP A 224 -22.00 17.56 11.84
CA TRP A 224 -21.27 16.59 12.66
C TRP A 224 -21.81 16.56 14.10
N MET A 225 -22.00 17.74 14.73
CA MET A 225 -22.61 17.86 16.05
C MET A 225 -24.05 17.35 16.14
N ARG A 226 -24.78 17.33 15.01
CA ARG A 226 -26.12 16.71 14.96
C ARG A 226 -26.06 15.19 14.92
N LEU A 227 -25.02 14.63 14.29
CA LEU A 227 -24.80 13.20 14.21
C LEU A 227 -24.48 12.61 15.58
N ASP A 228 -23.60 13.30 16.35
CA ASP A 228 -23.25 12.90 17.70
C ASP A 228 -23.29 14.11 18.66
N ARG A 229 -24.27 14.10 19.56
CA ARG A 229 -24.50 15.16 20.55
C ARG A 229 -23.60 15.05 21.77
N SER A 230 -22.86 13.96 21.92
CA SER A 230 -21.92 13.77 23.04
C SER A 230 -20.61 14.51 22.84
N ILE A 231 -20.32 14.90 21.59
CA ILE A 231 -19.07 15.58 21.22
C ILE A 231 -19.17 17.07 21.52
N SER A 232 -18.18 17.59 22.24
CA SER A 232 -18.06 19.02 22.44
C SER A 232 -17.64 19.73 21.15
N ARG A 233 -18.19 20.93 20.94
CA ARG A 233 -17.80 21.73 19.78
C ARG A 233 -16.33 22.14 19.80
N SER A 234 -15.76 22.38 20.98
CA SER A 234 -14.36 22.73 21.16
C SER A 234 -13.45 21.59 20.74
N ASP A 235 -13.72 20.37 21.20
CA ASP A 235 -12.92 19.19 20.89
C ASP A 235 -12.93 18.88 19.40
N LEU A 236 -14.11 19.07 18.75
CA LEU A 236 -14.23 18.89 17.31
C LEU A 236 -13.45 19.92 16.52
N ILE A 237 -13.46 21.19 16.97
CA ILE A 237 -12.66 22.25 16.34
C ILE A 237 -11.17 21.96 16.51
N GLU A 238 -10.72 21.61 17.72
CA GLU A 238 -9.33 21.28 18.01
C GLU A 238 -8.86 20.12 17.14
N PHE A 239 -9.60 19.01 17.12
CA PHE A 239 -9.33 17.90 16.22
C PHE A 239 -9.20 18.32 14.75
N CYS A 240 -10.14 19.15 14.25
CA CYS A 240 -10.11 19.60 12.85
C CYS A 240 -8.88 20.47 12.55
N LEU A 241 -8.44 21.30 13.49
CA LEU A 241 -7.26 22.13 13.32
C LEU A 241 -5.99 21.29 13.28
N ASP A 242 -5.82 20.40 14.24
CA ASP A 242 -4.67 19.49 14.31
C ASP A 242 -4.60 18.57 13.07
N ALA A 243 -5.75 18.00 12.69
CA ALA A 243 -5.85 17.16 11.50
C ALA A 243 -5.59 17.94 10.19
N ALA A 244 -5.94 19.23 10.15
CA ALA A 244 -5.62 20.11 9.02
C ALA A 244 -4.13 20.42 8.96
N GLU A 245 -3.48 20.72 10.08
CA GLU A 245 -2.04 20.95 10.14
C GLU A 245 -1.25 19.72 9.67
N MET A 246 -1.65 18.54 10.10
CA MET A 246 -1.06 17.27 9.63
C MET A 246 -1.30 17.01 8.14
N GLY A 247 -2.33 17.60 7.54
CA GLY A 247 -2.76 17.33 6.17
C GLY A 247 -3.71 16.15 6.02
N LEU A 248 -4.35 15.77 7.10
CA LEU A 248 -5.35 14.72 7.13
C LEU A 248 -6.75 15.22 6.74
N VAL A 249 -7.08 16.47 7.06
CA VAL A 249 -8.30 17.13 6.60
C VAL A 249 -8.01 18.41 5.81
N ALA A 250 -8.99 18.84 5.02
CA ALA A 250 -9.01 20.10 4.31
C ALA A 250 -10.38 20.76 4.42
N PHE A 251 -10.43 22.08 4.27
CA PHE A 251 -11.64 22.88 4.35
C PHE A 251 -12.07 23.39 2.99
N GLY A 252 -13.41 23.36 2.71
CA GLY A 252 -13.94 23.86 1.45
C GLY A 252 -15.45 24.14 1.43
#